data_105048be0e6eb079afad27a520eb7daa
#
_entry.id   105048be0e6eb079afad27a520eb7daa
#
_cell.length_a   1.000
_cell.length_b   1.000
_cell.length_c   1.000
_cell.angle_alpha   90.00
_cell.angle_beta   90.00
_cell.angle_gamma   90.00
#
_symmetry.space_group_name_H-M   'P 1'
#
loop_
_entity.id
_entity.type
_entity.pdbx_description
1 polymer ?
#
loop_
_entity_poly.entity_id
_entity_poly.type
_entity_poly.pdbx_seq_one_letter_code
_entity_poly.pdbx_strand_id
1 'polypeptide(L)' 'MKMIQEGDILIFEDGTELKVDNVEYLCHDGRTIQYVEGTIGKDITYTYVENDVASSINGLNGRIIKCLRP' A
#
# COMPACT_ATOMS: atom_id res chain seq x y z
N MET A 1 -1.07 11.90 -6.19
CA MET A 1 -0.79 10.55 -5.62
C MET A 1 -0.70 9.52 -6.73
N LYS A 2 0.27 8.63 -6.63
CA LYS A 2 0.48 7.58 -7.62
C LYS A 2 -0.50 6.44 -7.38
N MET A 3 -1.11 5.94 -8.45
CA MET A 3 -2.00 4.79 -8.34
C MET A 3 -1.17 3.51 -8.23
N ILE A 4 -1.37 2.79 -7.15
CA ILE A 4 -0.69 1.53 -6.89
C ILE A 4 -1.28 0.46 -7.80
N GLN A 5 -0.45 -0.44 -8.31
CA GLN A 5 -0.88 -1.52 -9.19
C GLN A 5 -0.40 -2.86 -8.68
N GLU A 6 -1.10 -3.91 -9.06
CA GLU A 6 -0.67 -5.27 -8.79
C GLU A 6 0.75 -5.49 -9.31
N GLY A 7 1.60 -6.09 -8.50
CA GLY A 7 3.01 -6.32 -8.83
C GLY A 7 3.96 -5.23 -8.36
N ASP A 8 3.45 -4.07 -7.95
CA ASP A 8 4.30 -3.01 -7.41
C ASP A 8 4.95 -3.46 -6.11
N ILE A 9 6.10 -2.89 -5.81
CA ILE A 9 6.77 -3.07 -4.53
C ILE A 9 6.80 -1.71 -3.85
N LEU A 10 6.15 -1.62 -2.69
CA LEU A 10 6.10 -0.39 -1.90
C LEU A 10 7.19 -0.43 -0.84
N ILE A 11 8.02 0.61 -0.82
CA ILE A 11 9.09 0.76 0.17
C ILE A 11 8.63 1.81 1.18
N PHE A 12 8.65 1.45 2.44
CA PHE A 12 8.25 2.33 3.53
C PHE A 12 9.46 3.01 4.15
N GLU A 13 9.25 4.09 4.89
CA GLU A 13 10.37 4.85 5.44
C GLU A 13 11.16 4.07 6.50
N ASP A 14 10.59 3.03 7.11
CA ASP A 14 11.32 2.13 8.02
C ASP A 14 12.07 1.01 7.29
N GLY A 15 12.02 0.99 5.96
CA GLY A 15 12.68 -0.03 5.15
C GLY A 15 11.81 -1.23 4.82
N THR A 16 10.60 -1.31 5.34
CA THR A 16 9.68 -2.41 5.04
C THR A 16 9.35 -2.40 3.55
N GLU A 17 9.31 -3.59 2.95
CA GLU A 17 8.95 -3.78 1.54
C GLU A 17 7.67 -4.60 1.46
N LEU A 18 6.67 -4.05 0.79
CA LEU A 18 5.39 -4.72 0.58
C LEU A 18 5.21 -4.99 -0.90
N LYS A 19 5.08 -6.25 -1.26
CA LYS A 19 4.72 -6.62 -2.64
C LYS A 19 3.22 -6.61 -2.78
N VAL A 20 2.71 -5.83 -3.72
CA VAL A 20 1.27 -5.68 -3.93
C VAL A 20 0.73 -6.88 -4.71
N ASP A 21 -0.18 -7.62 -4.10
CA ASP A 21 -0.84 -8.77 -4.72
C ASP A 21 -2.15 -8.38 -5.37
N ASN A 22 -2.87 -7.43 -4.76
CA ASN A 22 -4.13 -6.93 -5.28
C ASN A 22 -4.40 -5.53 -4.73
N VAL A 23 -5.13 -4.72 -5.48
CA VAL A 23 -5.49 -3.39 -5.03
C VAL A 23 -6.88 -3.02 -5.54
N GLU A 24 -7.68 -2.41 -4.68
CA GLU A 24 -8.97 -1.85 -5.01
C GLU A 24 -8.95 -0.36 -4.75
N TYR A 25 -9.66 0.38 -5.58
CA TYR A 25 -9.72 1.84 -5.49
C TYR A 25 -11.09 2.25 -4.98
N LEU A 26 -11.10 3.00 -3.90
CA LEU A 26 -12.32 3.49 -3.27
C LEU A 26 -12.34 5.01 -3.38
N CYS A 27 -13.41 5.55 -3.98
CA CYS A 27 -13.60 6.99 -4.07
C CYS A 27 -14.74 7.40 -3.16
N HIS A 28 -14.47 8.33 -2.25
CA HIS A 28 -15.48 8.83 -1.33
C HIS A 28 -15.19 10.31 -1.02
N ASP A 29 -16.17 11.17 -1.23
CA ASP A 29 -16.06 12.62 -1.00
C ASP A 29 -14.83 13.26 -1.65
N GLY A 30 -14.56 12.88 -2.89
CA GLY A 30 -13.42 13.43 -3.64
C GLY A 30 -12.07 12.88 -3.21
N ARG A 31 -12.04 11.93 -2.28
CA ARG A 31 -10.81 11.28 -1.82
C ARG A 31 -10.69 9.92 -2.50
N THR A 32 -9.48 9.58 -2.88
CA THR A 32 -9.18 8.25 -3.40
C THR A 32 -8.39 7.48 -2.36
N ILE A 33 -8.94 6.38 -1.90
CA ILE A 33 -8.29 5.48 -0.95
C ILE A 33 -8.02 4.18 -1.68
N GLN A 34 -6.82 3.65 -1.56
CA GLN A 34 -6.44 2.39 -2.18
C GLN A 34 -6.39 1.31 -1.09
N TYR A 35 -7.18 0.27 -1.27
CA TYR A 35 -7.15 -0.88 -0.37
C TYR A 35 -6.20 -1.91 -0.95
N VAL A 36 -5.09 -2.13 -0.27
CA VAL A 36 -3.97 -2.94 -0.78
C VAL A 36 -3.88 -4.24 0.00
N GLU A 37 -3.89 -5.34 -0.75
CA GLU A 37 -3.52 -6.64 -0.22
C GLU A 37 -2.11 -6.93 -0.71
N GLY A 38 -1.21 -7.26 0.19
CA GLY A 38 0.17 -7.50 -0.20
C GLY A 38 0.88 -8.47 0.73
N THR A 39 2.14 -8.74 0.40
CA THR A 39 2.97 -9.69 1.13
C THR A 39 4.23 -9.00 1.61
N ILE A 40 4.54 -9.16 2.90
CA ILE A 40 5.77 -8.72 3.51
C ILE A 40 6.49 -9.99 3.95
N GLY A 41 7.60 -10.34 3.27
CA GLY A 41 8.25 -11.61 3.52
C GLY A 41 7.30 -12.77 3.19
N LYS A 42 6.78 -13.45 4.21
CA LYS A 42 5.85 -14.56 4.05
C LYS A 42 4.43 -14.22 4.51
N ASP A 43 4.25 -13.03 5.06
CA ASP A 43 2.98 -12.66 5.69
C ASP A 43 2.12 -11.83 4.77
N ILE A 44 0.85 -12.17 4.68
CA ILE A 44 -0.14 -11.41 3.93
C ILE A 44 -0.63 -10.29 4.83
N THR A 45 -0.70 -9.09 4.28
CA THR A 45 -1.20 -7.94 5.00
C THR A 45 -2.20 -7.16 4.15
N TYR A 46 -3.08 -6.43 4.84
CA TYR A 46 -4.08 -5.57 4.22
C TYR A 46 -3.90 -4.18 4.79
N THR A 47 -3.88 -3.18 3.94
CA THR A 47 -3.73 -1.81 4.38
C THR A 47 -4.49 -0.86 3.47
N TYR A 48 -4.92 0.27 4.04
CA TYR A 48 -5.48 1.38 3.27
C TYR A 48 -4.38 2.39 3.01
N VAL A 49 -4.29 2.87 1.78
CA VAL A 49 -3.29 3.88 1.41
C VAL A 49 -4.01 5.12 0.90
N GLU A 50 -3.70 6.25 1.53
CA GLU A 50 -4.16 7.55 1.08
C GLU A 50 -2.99 8.52 1.18
N ASN A 51 -2.70 9.23 0.08
CA ASN A 51 -1.60 10.21 0.03
C ASN A 51 -0.26 9.62 0.51
N ASP A 52 0.07 8.43 0.02
CA ASP A 52 1.31 7.73 0.33
C ASP A 52 1.46 7.32 1.79
N VAL A 53 0.37 7.36 2.55
CA VAL A 53 0.37 6.91 3.95
C VAL A 53 -0.50 5.66 4.05
N ALA A 54 0.10 4.59 4.55
CA ALA A 54 -0.61 3.34 4.82
C ALA A 54 -1.12 3.34 6.25
N SER A 55 -2.34 2.85 6.43
CA SER A 55 -2.91 2.68 7.76
C SER A 55 -3.77 1.42 7.82
N SER A 56 -3.60 0.64 8.88
CA SER A 56 -4.43 -0.52 9.12
C SER A 56 -4.56 -0.76 10.61
N ILE A 57 -5.61 -1.50 10.98
CA ILE A 57 -5.90 -1.77 12.40
C ILE A 57 -4.87 -2.73 12.98
N ASN A 58 -4.49 -3.75 12.23
CA ASN A 58 -3.63 -4.83 12.72
C ASN A 58 -2.41 -5.04 11.84
N GLY A 59 -1.95 -4.03 11.16
CA GLY A 59 -0.89 -4.25 10.23
C GLY A 59 0.01 -3.07 10.03
N LEU A 60 0.37 -2.89 8.80
CA LEU A 60 1.37 -1.94 8.40
C LEU A 60 0.82 -0.51 8.45
N ASN A 61 1.52 0.34 9.18
CA ASN A 61 1.24 1.77 9.24
C ASN A 61 2.53 2.50 8.93
N GLY A 62 2.47 3.52 8.10
CA GLY A 62 3.63 4.32 7.80
C GLY A 62 3.58 4.98 6.44
N ARG A 63 4.63 5.73 6.14
CA ARG A 63 4.74 6.46 4.89
C ARG A 63 5.48 5.64 3.83
N ILE A 64 4.91 5.61 2.65
CA ILE A 64 5.53 5.00 1.48
C ILE A 64 6.46 6.04 0.86
N ILE A 65 7.74 5.69 0.73
CA ILE A 65 8.74 6.61 0.17
C ILE A 65 9.12 6.25 -1.26
N LYS A 66 8.77 5.06 -1.72
CA LYS A 66 9.13 4.62 -3.07
C LYS A 66 8.19 3.54 -3.54
N CYS A 67 7.86 3.56 -4.81
CA CYS A 67 7.06 2.52 -5.44
C CYS A 67 7.85 2.00 -6.64
N LEU A 68 8.24 0.74 -6.61
CA LEU A 68 8.98 0.10 -7.68
C LEU A 68 8.02 -0.68 -8.56
N ARG A 69 8.06 -0.41 -9.85
CA ARG A 69 7.19 -1.10 -10.81
C ARG A 69 8.07 -1.89 -11.76
N PRO A 70 7.99 -3.24 -11.67
CA PRO A 70 8.80 -4.09 -12.56
C PRO A 70 8.35 -4.03 -14.00
#